data_51e1851ca84f35e12019e07ee28ae626
#
_entry.id   51e1851ca84f35e12019e07ee28ae626
#
_cell.length_a   1.000
_cell.length_b   1.000
_cell.length_c   1.000
_cell.angle_alpha   90.00
_cell.angle_beta   90.00
_cell.angle_gamma   90.00
#
_symmetry.space_group_name_H-M   'P 1'
#
loop_
_entity.id
_entity.type
_entity.pdbx_description
1 polymer ?
#
loop_
_entity_poly.entity_id
_entity_poly.type
_entity_poly.pdbx_seq_one_letter_code
_entity_poly.pdbx_strand_id
1 'polypeptide(L)'
;MAAAIQTDHLEQPDQTDATLWDVVVIGGGPAGSSAGTLLADRGYRVRLLEKARHPRFHIGESLLPANLRLFDRLGVGEQVRAIGMVKLGAEFVSPQHDNRMERFLFAEAWDKSMPGAYQVRRSELDHLLLRNAATHGVDVVEGCHARDVAFLPDGSGAVIRAQHEDGREEQVRARFVVDASGRDTLLANQFKSKRRNDKHNSSALYGHFRGAERNPGEHEGNITVYWFEHGWFWFIPLADGTTSVGAVVWPYYLKSRPKGRSVEDFFADTIALCTPLAERLKHAERVNEVHATGNYSYSGELTHGPNFLLLGDAFAFIDPVFSSGVMLAMQSAFDGAEAIDVCLRDPARADAALARFDKRLRHGPKAFSWFIYRMTSPAMRELFMAPRNVLRMKEALLSLLAGDIFEDTPIWRSLGLFKGVYYMSVLLNAPRTWQAWRARRRNLREAPGEAAETQMVSR
;
A
#
# COMPACT_ATOMS: atom_id res chain seq x y z
N MET A 1 -9.20 1.21 -29.29
CA MET A 1 -10.27 2.21 -29.45
C MET A 1 -9.96 3.34 -28.49
N ALA A 2 -9.35 4.42 -28.98
CA ALA A 2 -9.08 5.61 -28.20
C ALA A 2 -10.39 6.38 -28.05
N ALA A 3 -10.95 6.41 -26.84
CA ALA A 3 -12.07 7.29 -26.53
C ALA A 3 -11.58 8.73 -26.56
N ALA A 4 -12.14 9.57 -27.41
CA ALA A 4 -11.87 10.99 -27.44
C ALA A 4 -12.25 11.61 -26.10
N ILE A 5 -11.26 12.19 -25.42
CA ILE A 5 -11.43 12.90 -24.17
C ILE A 5 -11.99 14.27 -24.53
N GLN A 6 -13.28 14.51 -24.22
CA GLN A 6 -13.90 15.82 -24.32
C GLN A 6 -13.28 16.74 -23.24
N THR A 7 -12.55 17.74 -23.67
CA THR A 7 -12.06 18.85 -22.84
C THR A 7 -13.05 20.02 -23.01
N ASP A 8 -14.01 20.15 -22.08
CA ASP A 8 -14.84 21.35 -21.98
C ASP A 8 -14.07 22.46 -21.26
N HIS A 9 -13.92 23.57 -21.99
CA HIS A 9 -13.62 24.95 -21.57
C HIS A 9 -12.66 25.16 -20.39
N LEU A 10 -11.35 25.13 -20.71
CA LEU A 10 -10.37 25.91 -19.95
C LEU A 10 -9.93 27.10 -20.81
N GLU A 11 -10.10 28.32 -20.31
CA GLU A 11 -9.52 29.52 -20.89
C GLU A 11 -8.01 29.30 -21.09
N GLN A 12 -7.48 29.67 -22.25
CA GLN A 12 -6.05 29.55 -22.53
C GLN A 12 -5.30 30.41 -21.51
N PRO A 13 -4.37 29.84 -20.74
CA PRO A 13 -3.60 30.60 -19.76
C PRO A 13 -2.71 31.59 -20.49
N ASP A 14 -2.70 32.82 -19.98
CA ASP A 14 -1.83 33.91 -20.39
C ASP A 14 -0.38 33.38 -20.41
N GLN A 15 0.34 33.58 -21.52
CA GLN A 15 1.68 33.05 -21.80
C GLN A 15 2.76 33.81 -21.02
N THR A 16 2.63 33.96 -19.70
CA THR A 16 3.68 34.52 -18.85
C THR A 16 4.53 33.40 -18.27
N ASP A 17 5.75 33.31 -18.78
CA ASP A 17 7.03 32.76 -18.24
C ASP A 17 6.98 31.66 -17.15
N ALA A 18 6.00 30.75 -17.22
CA ALA A 18 5.98 29.60 -16.31
C ALA A 18 7.08 28.60 -16.71
N THR A 19 8.04 28.40 -15.82
CA THR A 19 9.11 27.41 -15.99
C THR A 19 8.54 26.06 -16.41
N LEU A 20 8.95 25.57 -17.58
CA LEU A 20 8.58 24.24 -18.04
C LEU A 20 9.43 23.19 -17.34
N TRP A 21 8.81 22.31 -16.54
CA TRP A 21 9.44 21.17 -15.90
C TRP A 21 9.46 19.96 -16.85
N ASP A 22 10.51 19.15 -16.77
CA ASP A 22 10.50 17.89 -17.51
C ASP A 22 9.47 16.93 -16.91
N VAL A 23 9.43 16.85 -15.57
CA VAL A 23 8.47 16.02 -14.84
C VAL A 23 7.91 16.75 -13.64
N VAL A 24 6.57 16.69 -13.47
CA VAL A 24 5.93 17.05 -12.22
C VAL A 24 5.38 15.78 -11.55
N VAL A 25 5.77 15.60 -10.29
CA VAL A 25 5.32 14.50 -9.43
C VAL A 25 4.27 15.02 -8.46
N ILE A 26 3.12 14.38 -8.39
CA ILE A 26 2.02 14.72 -7.50
C ILE A 26 1.99 13.74 -6.33
N GLY A 27 2.37 14.20 -5.13
CA GLY A 27 2.43 13.43 -3.90
C GLY A 27 3.85 13.05 -3.47
N GLY A 28 4.21 13.37 -2.23
CA GLY A 28 5.53 13.18 -1.59
C GLY A 28 5.63 11.91 -0.73
N GLY A 29 4.77 10.91 -0.95
CA GLY A 29 4.88 9.59 -0.31
C GLY A 29 5.99 8.73 -0.93
N PRO A 30 6.11 7.44 -0.51
CA PRO A 30 7.20 6.57 -0.98
C PRO A 30 7.32 6.44 -2.49
N ALA A 31 6.20 6.39 -3.23
CA ALA A 31 6.23 6.33 -4.69
C ALA A 31 6.76 7.61 -5.32
N GLY A 32 6.21 8.77 -4.93
CA GLY A 32 6.57 10.04 -5.56
C GLY A 32 7.99 10.48 -5.20
N SER A 33 8.39 10.36 -3.94
CA SER A 33 9.76 10.69 -3.52
C SER A 33 10.79 9.79 -4.23
N SER A 34 10.51 8.48 -4.35
CA SER A 34 11.40 7.57 -5.09
C SER A 34 11.47 7.92 -6.58
N ALA A 35 10.33 8.18 -7.23
CA ALA A 35 10.31 8.55 -8.65
C ALA A 35 11.02 9.88 -8.90
N GLY A 36 10.80 10.87 -8.02
CA GLY A 36 11.47 12.16 -8.09
C GLY A 36 12.99 12.03 -8.02
N THR A 37 13.51 11.29 -7.01
CA THR A 37 14.94 10.99 -6.86
C THR A 37 15.51 10.36 -8.13
N LEU A 38 14.89 9.27 -8.60
CA LEU A 38 15.38 8.52 -9.75
C LEU A 38 15.38 9.31 -11.06
N LEU A 39 14.45 10.23 -11.23
CA LEU A 39 14.36 11.09 -12.41
C LEU A 39 15.37 12.24 -12.33
N ALA A 40 15.54 12.84 -11.16
CA ALA A 40 16.56 13.88 -10.93
C ALA A 40 17.98 13.32 -11.16
N ASP A 41 18.30 12.10 -10.70
CA ASP A 41 19.57 11.42 -10.95
C ASP A 41 19.84 11.17 -12.44
N ARG A 42 18.78 11.12 -13.28
CA ARG A 42 18.89 11.04 -14.75
C ARG A 42 19.06 12.41 -15.42
N GLY A 43 19.09 13.50 -14.64
CA GLY A 43 19.31 14.85 -15.12
C GLY A 43 18.02 15.59 -15.52
N TYR A 44 16.83 15.07 -15.20
CA TYR A 44 15.57 15.76 -15.45
C TYR A 44 15.32 16.85 -14.41
N ARG A 45 14.69 17.95 -14.83
CA ARG A 45 14.17 18.98 -13.94
C ARG A 45 12.84 18.48 -13.38
N VAL A 46 12.86 18.09 -12.10
CA VAL A 46 11.71 17.49 -11.42
C VAL A 46 11.15 18.45 -10.36
N ARG A 47 9.85 18.69 -10.41
CA ARG A 47 9.10 19.33 -9.33
C ARG A 47 8.16 18.34 -8.67
N LEU A 48 8.14 18.33 -7.34
CA LEU A 48 7.26 17.48 -6.55
C LEU A 48 6.32 18.33 -5.70
N LEU A 49 5.01 18.13 -5.89
CA LEU A 49 3.95 18.81 -5.15
C LEU A 49 3.38 17.89 -4.08
N GLU A 50 3.56 18.24 -2.81
CA GLU A 50 3.01 17.50 -1.67
C GLU A 50 2.02 18.37 -0.90
N LYS A 51 0.79 17.89 -0.71
CA LYS A 51 -0.28 18.65 -0.04
C LYS A 51 -0.05 18.87 1.45
N ALA A 52 0.65 17.94 2.10
CA ALA A 52 0.94 18.01 3.53
C ALA A 52 2.36 18.55 3.80
N ARG A 53 2.62 18.95 5.03
CA ARG A 53 3.99 19.18 5.53
C ARG A 53 4.49 17.94 6.24
N HIS A 54 5.69 17.50 5.91
CA HIS A 54 6.35 16.39 6.58
C HIS A 54 7.16 16.87 7.80
N PRO A 55 7.26 16.06 8.88
CA PRO A 55 6.71 14.72 9.04
C PRO A 55 5.19 14.74 9.28
N ARG A 56 4.45 13.83 8.63
CA ARG A 56 3.00 13.66 8.79
C ARG A 56 2.64 12.23 9.14
N PHE A 57 1.54 12.06 9.87
CA PHE A 57 1.03 10.74 10.17
C PHE A 57 0.56 10.01 8.89
N HIS A 58 0.92 8.74 8.77
CA HIS A 58 0.38 7.81 7.77
C HIS A 58 0.43 6.40 8.35
N ILE A 59 -0.49 5.52 7.95
CA ILE A 59 -0.48 4.10 8.32
C ILE A 59 0.25 3.27 7.26
N GLY A 60 0.68 2.03 7.64
CA GLY A 60 1.44 1.12 6.77
C GLY A 60 2.91 1.06 7.17
N GLU A 61 3.14 0.67 8.43
CA GLU A 61 4.41 0.77 9.17
C GLU A 61 5.26 -0.51 9.10
N SER A 62 4.74 -1.56 8.48
CA SER A 62 5.44 -2.83 8.30
C SER A 62 5.98 -2.95 6.88
N LEU A 63 7.27 -3.17 6.73
CA LEU A 63 7.95 -3.31 5.44
C LEU A 63 8.21 -4.78 5.09
N LEU A 64 8.57 -5.01 3.82
CA LEU A 64 8.99 -6.31 3.30
C LEU A 64 10.51 -6.32 3.02
N PRO A 65 11.16 -7.50 3.04
CA PRO A 65 12.56 -7.63 2.68
C PRO A 65 12.91 -7.00 1.33
N ALA A 66 12.05 -7.12 0.32
CA ALA A 66 12.27 -6.53 -0.99
C ALA A 66 12.40 -4.99 -0.97
N ASN A 67 11.86 -4.30 0.04
CA ASN A 67 12.07 -2.85 0.21
C ASN A 67 13.54 -2.49 0.41
N LEU A 68 14.33 -3.35 1.07
CA LEU A 68 15.72 -3.03 1.41
C LEU A 68 16.55 -2.74 0.16
N ARG A 69 16.42 -3.59 -0.87
CA ARG A 69 17.09 -3.38 -2.16
C ARG A 69 16.71 -2.03 -2.80
N LEU A 70 15.44 -1.62 -2.65
CA LEU A 70 14.98 -0.34 -3.20
C LEU A 70 15.55 0.84 -2.41
N PHE A 71 15.65 0.73 -1.08
CA PHE A 71 16.30 1.74 -0.22
C PHE A 71 17.80 1.85 -0.52
N ASP A 72 18.50 0.73 -0.72
CA ASP A 72 19.92 0.73 -1.06
C ASP A 72 20.16 1.42 -2.41
N ARG A 73 19.31 1.16 -3.40
CA ARG A 73 19.36 1.83 -4.73
C ARG A 73 19.06 3.33 -4.67
N LEU A 74 18.32 3.81 -3.67
CA LEU A 74 18.07 5.22 -3.40
C LEU A 74 19.13 5.86 -2.49
N GLY A 75 20.10 5.09 -1.99
CA GLY A 75 21.15 5.56 -1.09
C GLY A 75 20.67 5.83 0.34
N VAL A 76 19.49 5.32 0.76
CA VAL A 76 18.90 5.59 2.08
C VAL A 76 18.87 4.38 3.01
N GLY A 77 19.49 3.26 2.64
CA GLY A 77 19.41 2.00 3.39
C GLY A 77 19.86 2.14 4.85
N GLU A 78 20.98 2.82 5.11
CA GLU A 78 21.51 3.04 6.47
C GLU A 78 20.57 3.93 7.32
N GLN A 79 20.01 4.98 6.72
CA GLN A 79 19.10 5.88 7.41
C GLN A 79 17.78 5.14 7.78
N VAL A 80 17.28 4.29 6.89
CA VAL A 80 16.09 3.45 7.18
C VAL A 80 16.40 2.43 8.27
N ARG A 81 17.60 1.84 8.28
CA ARG A 81 18.06 0.95 9.35
C ARG A 81 18.06 1.66 10.71
N ALA A 82 18.50 2.92 10.75
CA ALA A 82 18.62 3.68 11.99
C ALA A 82 17.25 3.99 12.65
N ILE A 83 16.18 4.14 11.87
CA ILE A 83 14.81 4.40 12.36
C ILE A 83 13.96 3.13 12.48
N GLY A 84 14.47 1.99 12.01
CA GLY A 84 13.73 0.75 11.86
C GLY A 84 13.86 -0.19 13.06
N MET A 85 12.74 -0.82 13.45
CA MET A 85 12.73 -2.02 14.30
C MET A 85 12.95 -3.24 13.41
N VAL A 86 13.96 -4.07 13.72
CA VAL A 86 14.28 -5.25 12.90
C VAL A 86 13.11 -6.27 12.92
N LYS A 87 12.70 -6.69 11.74
CA LYS A 87 11.63 -7.66 11.49
C LYS A 87 12.20 -8.86 10.75
N LEU A 88 12.27 -10.02 11.40
CA LEU A 88 12.79 -11.25 10.81
C LEU A 88 11.72 -12.14 10.18
N GLY A 89 10.43 -11.80 10.39
CA GLY A 89 9.35 -12.62 9.88
C GLY A 89 7.97 -12.04 10.13
N ALA A 90 6.96 -12.88 9.85
CA ALA A 90 5.57 -12.64 10.17
C ALA A 90 5.01 -13.81 10.98
N GLU A 91 4.15 -13.51 11.93
CA GLU A 91 3.51 -14.48 12.82
C GLU A 91 2.01 -14.45 12.63
N PHE A 92 1.38 -15.62 12.69
CA PHE A 92 -0.05 -15.79 12.55
C PHE A 92 -0.61 -16.52 13.74
N VAL A 93 -1.63 -15.96 14.40
CA VAL A 93 -2.30 -16.55 15.56
C VAL A 93 -3.73 -16.88 15.19
N SER A 94 -4.15 -18.13 15.42
CA SER A 94 -5.46 -18.64 15.02
C SER A 94 -6.27 -19.13 16.21
N PRO A 95 -7.46 -18.55 16.50
CA PRO A 95 -8.35 -19.02 17.54
C PRO A 95 -8.95 -20.41 17.21
N GLN A 96 -9.03 -20.77 15.93
CA GLN A 96 -9.49 -22.11 15.51
C GLN A 96 -8.45 -23.22 15.75
N HIS A 97 -7.24 -22.86 16.17
CA HIS A 97 -6.13 -23.75 16.50
C HIS A 97 -5.63 -23.44 17.92
N ASP A 98 -6.54 -23.25 18.86
CA ASP A 98 -6.26 -23.00 20.29
C ASP A 98 -5.29 -21.83 20.51
N ASN A 99 -5.44 -20.75 19.73
CA ASN A 99 -4.57 -19.57 19.72
C ASN A 99 -3.09 -19.89 19.44
N ARG A 100 -2.82 -21.02 18.79
CA ARG A 100 -1.45 -21.36 18.38
C ARG A 100 -0.90 -20.29 17.45
N MET A 101 0.37 -19.95 17.65
CA MET A 101 1.16 -19.07 16.79
C MET A 101 2.00 -19.92 15.83
N GLU A 102 1.98 -19.56 14.55
CA GLU A 102 2.88 -20.08 13.53
C GLU A 102 3.76 -18.94 13.01
N ARG A 103 5.07 -19.19 12.89
CA ARG A 103 6.06 -18.18 12.50
C ARG A 103 6.64 -18.49 11.13
N PHE A 104 6.70 -17.46 10.31
CA PHE A 104 7.26 -17.46 8.97
C PHE A 104 8.50 -16.56 8.94
N LEU A 105 9.70 -17.17 8.95
CA LEU A 105 10.97 -16.44 8.93
C LEU A 105 11.42 -16.16 7.49
N PHE A 106 11.77 -14.93 7.19
CA PHE A 106 12.21 -14.53 5.85
C PHE A 106 13.51 -15.21 5.42
N ALA A 107 14.39 -15.54 6.38
CA ALA A 107 15.59 -16.34 6.12
C ALA A 107 15.32 -17.72 5.53
N GLU A 108 14.08 -18.24 5.65
CA GLU A 108 13.67 -19.52 5.04
C GLU A 108 13.06 -19.33 3.64
N ALA A 109 12.95 -18.09 3.11
CA ALA A 109 12.50 -17.84 1.74
C ALA A 109 13.45 -18.43 0.70
N TRP A 110 13.05 -18.45 -0.55
CA TRP A 110 13.90 -18.97 -1.64
C TRP A 110 15.20 -18.19 -1.75
N ASP A 111 15.14 -16.86 -1.81
CA ASP A 111 16.29 -15.98 -1.78
C ASP A 111 16.71 -15.72 -0.32
N LYS A 112 17.88 -16.24 0.04
CA LYS A 112 18.48 -16.11 1.39
C LYS A 112 19.16 -14.76 1.62
N SER A 113 19.34 -13.93 0.58
CA SER A 113 20.01 -12.65 0.69
C SER A 113 19.15 -11.57 1.39
N MET A 114 17.85 -11.84 1.59
CA MET A 114 16.89 -10.94 2.22
C MET A 114 16.30 -11.55 3.51
N PRO A 115 17.10 -11.74 4.58
CA PRO A 115 16.68 -12.46 5.77
C PRO A 115 15.74 -11.69 6.69
N GLY A 116 15.50 -10.39 6.44
CA GLY A 116 14.70 -9.54 7.29
C GLY A 116 14.23 -8.25 6.59
N ALA A 117 13.50 -7.47 7.35
CA ALA A 117 12.94 -6.17 6.97
C ALA A 117 12.94 -5.23 8.19
N TYR A 118 12.18 -4.14 8.11
CA TYR A 118 11.99 -3.20 9.23
C TYR A 118 10.52 -2.88 9.44
N GLN A 119 10.17 -2.61 10.71
CA GLN A 119 8.99 -1.85 11.08
C GLN A 119 9.44 -0.39 11.25
N VAL A 120 8.71 0.54 10.67
CA VAL A 120 9.09 1.96 10.68
C VAL A 120 7.88 2.85 10.95
N ARG A 121 8.11 3.96 11.61
CA ARG A 121 7.15 5.04 11.60
C ARG A 121 7.09 5.66 10.20
N ARG A 122 5.91 5.64 9.62
CA ARG A 122 5.70 6.21 8.27
C ARG A 122 5.96 7.72 8.22
N SER A 123 5.73 8.44 9.31
CA SER A 123 6.08 9.86 9.38
C SER A 123 7.58 10.10 9.20
N GLU A 124 8.42 9.23 9.77
CA GLU A 124 9.87 9.30 9.65
C GLU A 124 10.37 8.81 8.29
N LEU A 125 9.87 7.64 7.85
CA LEU A 125 10.25 7.08 6.55
C LEU A 125 9.86 7.99 5.39
N ASP A 126 8.62 8.48 5.37
CA ASP A 126 8.14 9.33 4.27
C ASP A 126 8.90 10.65 4.24
N HIS A 127 9.17 11.25 5.43
CA HIS A 127 10.01 12.45 5.54
C HIS A 127 11.42 12.21 5.02
N LEU A 128 12.06 11.10 5.42
CA LEU A 128 13.40 10.72 4.98
C LEU A 128 13.47 10.61 3.45
N LEU A 129 12.51 9.90 2.84
CA LEU A 129 12.47 9.76 1.38
C LEU A 129 12.24 11.10 0.66
N LEU A 130 11.36 11.96 1.22
CA LEU A 130 11.10 13.27 0.65
C LEU A 130 12.33 14.18 0.73
N ARG A 131 13.05 14.16 1.86
CA ARG A 131 14.31 14.92 2.01
C ARG A 131 15.41 14.37 1.10
N ASN A 132 15.49 13.05 0.95
CA ASN A 132 16.39 12.44 -0.03
C ASN A 132 16.12 12.96 -1.44
N ALA A 133 14.87 13.01 -1.87
CA ALA A 133 14.52 13.57 -3.18
C ALA A 133 15.01 15.03 -3.33
N ALA A 134 14.84 15.86 -2.31
CA ALA A 134 15.33 17.23 -2.32
C ALA A 134 16.88 17.31 -2.42
N THR A 135 17.63 16.43 -1.73
CA THR A 135 19.10 16.40 -1.82
C THR A 135 19.62 15.95 -3.18
N HIS A 136 18.80 15.23 -3.96
CA HIS A 136 19.07 14.85 -5.35
C HIS A 136 18.63 15.90 -6.37
N GLY A 137 18.17 17.08 -5.92
CA GLY A 137 17.84 18.20 -6.80
C GLY A 137 16.39 18.29 -7.24
N VAL A 138 15.50 17.52 -6.61
CA VAL A 138 14.03 17.66 -6.82
C VAL A 138 13.57 18.96 -6.14
N ASP A 139 12.84 19.81 -6.88
CA ASP A 139 12.15 20.98 -6.33
C ASP A 139 10.91 20.52 -5.56
N VAL A 140 11.05 20.33 -4.25
CA VAL A 140 10.00 19.83 -3.36
C VAL A 140 9.18 20.98 -2.80
N VAL A 141 7.88 21.02 -3.09
CA VAL A 141 6.94 22.01 -2.60
C VAL A 141 5.93 21.33 -1.67
N GLU A 142 6.10 21.52 -0.37
CA GLU A 142 5.17 21.03 0.66
C GLU A 142 4.05 22.07 0.92
N GLY A 143 2.88 21.62 1.39
CA GLY A 143 1.72 22.49 1.58
C GLY A 143 1.11 22.94 0.25
N CYS A 144 1.31 22.17 -0.82
CA CYS A 144 0.84 22.49 -2.18
C CYS A 144 0.00 21.33 -2.75
N HIS A 145 -1.29 21.55 -2.87
CA HIS A 145 -2.26 20.55 -3.30
C HIS A 145 -2.55 20.67 -4.80
N ALA A 146 -2.11 19.71 -5.60
CA ALA A 146 -2.53 19.59 -7.00
C ALA A 146 -4.04 19.30 -7.07
N ARG A 147 -4.81 20.13 -7.77
CA ARG A 147 -6.26 20.04 -7.87
C ARG A 147 -6.73 19.28 -9.10
N ASP A 148 -6.13 19.56 -10.23
CA ASP A 148 -6.38 18.88 -11.50
C ASP A 148 -5.22 19.04 -12.48
N VAL A 149 -5.28 18.30 -13.59
CA VAL A 149 -4.28 18.27 -14.65
C VAL A 149 -4.96 18.44 -16.01
N ALA A 150 -4.62 19.50 -16.72
CA ALA A 150 -5.06 19.73 -18.09
C ALA A 150 -3.97 19.29 -19.07
N PHE A 151 -4.23 18.25 -19.86
CA PHE A 151 -3.31 17.78 -20.90
C PHE A 151 -3.44 18.65 -22.15
N LEU A 152 -2.29 19.03 -22.73
CA LEU A 152 -2.26 19.89 -23.91
C LEU A 152 -2.69 19.12 -25.16
N PRO A 153 -3.54 19.70 -26.04
CA PRO A 153 -4.06 19.00 -27.22
C PRO A 153 -2.99 18.58 -28.21
N ASP A 154 -1.87 19.31 -28.27
CA ASP A 154 -0.73 19.04 -29.14
C ASP A 154 0.17 17.90 -28.62
N GLY A 155 -0.14 17.34 -27.44
CA GLY A 155 0.66 16.29 -26.82
C GLY A 155 1.99 16.77 -26.24
N SER A 156 2.25 18.08 -26.15
CA SER A 156 3.54 18.61 -25.64
C SER A 156 3.70 18.50 -24.12
N GLY A 157 2.63 18.16 -23.38
CA GLY A 157 2.67 18.02 -21.93
C GLY A 157 1.34 18.32 -21.25
N ALA A 158 1.41 18.91 -20.06
CA ALA A 158 0.26 19.22 -19.25
C ALA A 158 0.46 20.49 -18.41
N VAL A 159 -0.64 21.06 -17.94
CA VAL A 159 -0.70 22.13 -16.94
C VAL A 159 -1.38 21.58 -15.69
N ILE A 160 -0.70 21.62 -14.56
CA ILE A 160 -1.21 21.23 -13.25
C ILE A 160 -1.68 22.48 -12.51
N ARG A 161 -2.96 22.52 -12.12
CA ARG A 161 -3.45 23.54 -11.19
C ARG A 161 -3.21 23.08 -9.77
N ALA A 162 -2.53 23.89 -8.98
CA ALA A 162 -2.19 23.63 -7.61
C ALA A 162 -2.61 24.78 -6.70
N GLN A 163 -2.94 24.46 -5.46
CA GLN A 163 -3.29 25.43 -4.42
C GLN A 163 -2.40 25.22 -3.20
N HIS A 164 -1.74 26.31 -2.80
CA HIS A 164 -0.95 26.34 -1.57
C HIS A 164 -1.84 26.47 -0.33
N GLU A 165 -1.31 26.10 0.83
CA GLU A 165 -2.03 26.19 2.11
C GLU A 165 -2.42 27.62 2.51
N ASP A 166 -1.71 28.64 1.98
CA ASP A 166 -2.02 30.07 2.15
C ASP A 166 -3.17 30.55 1.20
N GLY A 167 -3.71 29.64 0.40
CA GLY A 167 -4.77 29.91 -0.57
C GLY A 167 -4.27 30.41 -1.94
N ARG A 168 -2.99 30.64 -2.13
CA ARG A 168 -2.41 31.03 -3.43
C ARG A 168 -2.56 29.90 -4.44
N GLU A 169 -3.05 30.22 -5.62
CA GLU A 169 -3.13 29.31 -6.75
C GLU A 169 -1.87 29.42 -7.62
N GLU A 170 -1.46 28.29 -8.18
CA GLU A 170 -0.30 28.17 -9.06
C GLU A 170 -0.64 27.25 -10.24
N GLN A 171 -0.15 27.61 -11.43
CA GLN A 171 -0.15 26.74 -12.60
C GLN A 171 1.27 26.26 -12.89
N VAL A 172 1.48 24.96 -12.91
CA VAL A 172 2.78 24.33 -13.15
C VAL A 172 2.74 23.60 -14.48
N ARG A 173 3.65 23.93 -15.41
CA ARG A 173 3.75 23.27 -16.72
C ARG A 173 4.76 22.14 -16.70
N ALA A 174 4.40 20.99 -17.25
CA ALA A 174 5.27 19.81 -17.31
C ALA A 174 5.18 19.11 -18.68
N ARG A 175 6.29 18.52 -19.12
CA ARG A 175 6.30 17.59 -20.25
C ARG A 175 5.66 16.25 -19.88
N PHE A 176 5.83 15.82 -18.64
CA PHE A 176 5.29 14.56 -18.13
C PHE A 176 4.77 14.70 -16.70
N VAL A 177 3.66 14.04 -16.36
CA VAL A 177 3.05 14.04 -15.02
C VAL A 177 3.11 12.68 -14.40
N VAL A 178 3.53 12.61 -13.15
CA VAL A 178 3.50 11.39 -12.32
C VAL A 178 2.43 11.55 -11.25
N ASP A 179 1.36 10.78 -11.34
CA ASP A 179 0.37 10.70 -10.26
C ASP A 179 0.83 9.69 -9.21
N ALA A 180 1.39 10.19 -8.12
CA ALA A 180 1.73 9.47 -6.90
C ALA A 180 0.90 9.97 -5.71
N SER A 181 -0.32 10.49 -5.96
CA SER A 181 -1.22 11.09 -4.97
C SER A 181 -1.76 10.08 -3.95
N GLY A 182 -1.34 8.82 -4.05
CA GLY A 182 -1.75 7.77 -3.14
C GLY A 182 -3.27 7.53 -3.20
N ARG A 183 -3.92 7.46 -2.04
CA ARG A 183 -5.35 7.16 -1.96
C ARG A 183 -6.27 8.27 -2.47
N ASP A 184 -5.76 9.48 -2.70
CA ASP A 184 -6.51 10.56 -3.35
C ASP A 184 -6.82 10.22 -4.81
N THR A 185 -5.95 9.40 -5.47
CA THR A 185 -6.19 8.88 -6.81
C THR A 185 -6.58 9.97 -7.81
N LEU A 186 -5.80 11.08 -7.87
CA LEU A 186 -6.14 12.29 -8.60
C LEU A 186 -6.56 12.03 -10.05
N LEU A 187 -5.65 11.46 -10.85
CA LEU A 187 -5.93 11.20 -12.27
C LEU A 187 -6.94 10.08 -12.47
N ALA A 188 -6.93 9.05 -11.61
CA ALA A 188 -7.91 7.97 -11.70
C ALA A 188 -9.35 8.47 -11.44
N ASN A 189 -9.53 9.46 -10.55
CA ASN A 189 -10.81 10.14 -10.32
C ASN A 189 -11.15 11.07 -11.48
N GLN A 190 -10.19 11.90 -11.93
CA GLN A 190 -10.40 12.83 -13.05
C GLN A 190 -10.84 12.11 -14.32
N PHE A 191 -10.22 10.97 -14.63
CA PHE A 191 -10.59 10.15 -15.80
C PHE A 191 -11.72 9.15 -15.51
N LYS A 192 -12.31 9.16 -14.30
CA LYS A 192 -13.36 8.22 -13.89
C LYS A 192 -12.96 6.76 -14.12
N SER A 193 -11.67 6.44 -13.98
CA SER A 193 -11.09 5.12 -14.22
C SER A 193 -10.97 4.28 -12.95
N LYS A 194 -11.23 4.86 -11.77
CA LYS A 194 -11.21 4.16 -10.48
C LYS A 194 -12.38 3.19 -10.38
N ARG A 195 -12.08 1.92 -10.06
CA ARG A 195 -13.08 0.86 -9.85
C ARG A 195 -12.94 0.28 -8.46
N ARG A 196 -14.06 0.16 -7.77
CA ARG A 196 -14.13 -0.51 -6.48
C ARG A 196 -13.82 -2.01 -6.63
N ASN A 197 -13.21 -2.60 -5.63
CA ASN A 197 -12.96 -4.03 -5.62
C ASN A 197 -14.15 -4.79 -5.03
N ASP A 198 -14.99 -5.36 -5.89
CA ASP A 198 -16.16 -6.12 -5.48
C ASP A 198 -15.84 -7.46 -4.79
N LYS A 199 -14.58 -7.92 -4.90
CA LYS A 199 -14.12 -9.19 -4.31
C LYS A 199 -13.61 -9.02 -2.89
N HIS A 200 -13.32 -7.80 -2.46
CA HIS A 200 -12.76 -7.52 -1.15
C HIS A 200 -13.19 -6.14 -0.67
N ASN A 201 -13.79 -6.10 0.49
CA ASN A 201 -14.24 -4.87 1.13
C ASN A 201 -13.97 -5.00 2.63
N SER A 202 -13.18 -4.10 3.16
CA SER A 202 -12.81 -4.08 4.58
C SER A 202 -12.62 -2.64 5.04
N SER A 203 -12.72 -2.44 6.35
CA SER A 203 -12.45 -1.19 7.03
C SER A 203 -11.42 -1.43 8.12
N ALA A 204 -10.72 -0.42 8.56
CA ALA A 204 -9.73 -0.55 9.63
C ALA A 204 -10.00 0.45 10.76
N LEU A 205 -9.79 -0.02 11.99
CA LEU A 205 -9.71 0.77 13.22
C LEU A 205 -8.31 0.58 13.79
N TYR A 206 -7.58 1.65 14.11
CA TYR A 206 -6.20 1.50 14.56
C TYR A 206 -5.70 2.64 15.44
N GLY A 207 -4.69 2.32 16.26
CA GLY A 207 -4.00 3.26 17.13
C GLY A 207 -2.66 2.71 17.57
N HIS A 208 -1.89 3.52 18.31
CA HIS A 208 -0.60 3.15 18.87
C HIS A 208 -0.69 2.98 20.38
N PHE A 209 0.05 1.99 20.88
CA PHE A 209 0.07 1.62 22.29
C PHE A 209 1.51 1.61 22.82
N ARG A 210 1.70 2.05 24.05
CA ARG A 210 2.95 1.92 24.81
C ARG A 210 2.78 0.86 25.90
N GLY A 211 3.83 0.10 26.19
CA GLY A 211 3.78 -0.96 27.20
C GLY A 211 3.08 -2.24 26.75
N ALA A 212 2.84 -2.42 25.45
CA ALA A 212 2.35 -3.68 24.91
C ALA A 212 3.40 -4.79 25.07
N GLU A 213 2.99 -5.99 25.48
CA GLU A 213 3.88 -7.13 25.62
C GLU A 213 4.37 -7.60 24.24
N ARG A 214 5.67 -7.53 24.00
CA ARG A 214 6.33 -7.92 22.75
C ARG A 214 6.93 -9.32 22.83
N ASN A 215 7.23 -9.90 21.68
CA ASN A 215 7.97 -11.17 21.68
C ASN A 215 9.36 -10.98 22.28
N PRO A 216 9.90 -12.00 22.95
CA PRO A 216 11.25 -11.93 23.49
C PRO A 216 12.33 -12.10 22.40
N GLY A 217 13.50 -11.49 22.65
CA GLY A 217 14.71 -11.68 21.85
C GLY A 217 14.59 -11.19 20.42
N GLU A 218 15.21 -11.89 19.49
CA GLU A 218 15.31 -11.50 18.07
C GLU A 218 13.97 -11.39 17.34
N HIS A 219 12.91 -11.94 17.89
CA HIS A 219 11.57 -11.91 17.30
C HIS A 219 10.73 -10.72 17.77
N GLU A 220 11.28 -9.84 18.61
CA GLU A 220 10.56 -8.69 19.17
C GLU A 220 9.89 -7.83 18.09
N GLY A 221 10.56 -7.56 16.97
CA GLY A 221 10.05 -6.73 15.89
C GLY A 221 9.20 -7.46 14.85
N ASN A 222 8.90 -8.75 15.01
CA ASN A 222 8.02 -9.45 14.08
C ASN A 222 6.60 -8.86 14.12
N ILE A 223 5.99 -8.74 12.94
CA ILE A 223 4.55 -8.48 12.87
C ILE A 223 3.79 -9.71 13.31
N THR A 224 2.80 -9.54 14.19
CA THR A 224 1.85 -10.61 14.52
C THR A 224 0.48 -10.29 13.92
N VAL A 225 -0.08 -11.22 13.16
CA VAL A 225 -1.42 -11.19 12.58
C VAL A 225 -2.32 -12.11 13.39
N TYR A 226 -3.38 -11.56 13.99
CA TYR A 226 -4.37 -12.33 14.74
C TYR A 226 -5.64 -12.45 13.91
N TRP A 227 -6.08 -13.65 13.62
CA TRP A 227 -7.43 -13.85 13.10
C TRP A 227 -8.45 -13.76 14.24
N PHE A 228 -9.61 -13.23 13.93
CA PHE A 228 -10.78 -13.30 14.80
C PHE A 228 -12.06 -13.40 13.98
N GLU A 229 -13.24 -13.44 14.60
CA GLU A 229 -14.50 -13.73 13.91
C GLU A 229 -14.83 -12.71 12.83
N HIS A 230 -14.55 -11.43 13.08
CA HIS A 230 -14.98 -10.33 12.21
C HIS A 230 -13.88 -9.79 11.29
N GLY A 231 -12.69 -10.43 11.27
CA GLY A 231 -11.56 -10.01 10.45
C GLY A 231 -10.20 -10.48 10.95
N TRP A 232 -9.27 -9.55 11.05
CA TRP A 232 -7.93 -9.82 11.57
C TRP A 232 -7.32 -8.56 12.18
N PHE A 233 -6.35 -8.73 13.09
CA PHE A 233 -5.58 -7.64 13.67
C PHE A 233 -4.13 -7.70 13.19
N TRP A 234 -3.51 -6.54 13.11
CA TRP A 234 -2.07 -6.42 13.12
C TRP A 234 -1.55 -5.96 14.48
N PHE A 235 -0.36 -6.41 14.82
CA PHE A 235 0.43 -5.98 15.96
C PHE A 235 1.85 -5.75 15.47
N ILE A 236 2.28 -4.48 15.40
CA ILE A 236 3.54 -4.05 14.78
C ILE A 236 4.36 -3.28 15.81
N PRO A 237 5.39 -3.89 16.43
CA PRO A 237 6.32 -3.20 17.31
C PRO A 237 7.15 -2.17 16.54
N LEU A 238 7.34 -0.98 17.10
CA LEU A 238 8.13 0.11 16.52
C LEU A 238 9.35 0.41 17.38
N ALA A 239 10.38 1.04 16.78
CA ALA A 239 11.67 1.29 17.43
C ALA A 239 11.57 2.25 18.62
N ASP A 240 10.58 3.16 18.62
CA ASP A 240 10.34 4.14 19.68
C ASP A 240 9.64 3.57 20.94
N GLY A 241 9.51 2.25 21.05
CA GLY A 241 8.86 1.57 22.17
C GLY A 241 7.33 1.50 22.06
N THR A 242 6.73 2.10 21.04
CA THR A 242 5.29 1.97 20.77
C THR A 242 4.99 0.77 19.89
N THR A 243 3.74 0.32 19.90
CA THR A 243 3.25 -0.77 19.06
C THR A 243 2.01 -0.29 18.31
N SER A 244 2.04 -0.39 16.98
CA SER A 244 0.88 -0.13 16.14
C SER A 244 -0.04 -1.34 16.18
N VAL A 245 -1.31 -1.11 16.53
CA VAL A 245 -2.35 -2.14 16.58
C VAL A 245 -3.55 -1.68 15.78
N GLY A 246 -4.08 -2.57 14.96
CA GLY A 246 -5.29 -2.24 14.23
C GLY A 246 -6.09 -3.46 13.83
N ALA A 247 -7.41 -3.29 13.80
CA ALA A 247 -8.40 -4.26 13.39
C ALA A 247 -8.82 -3.98 11.95
N VAL A 248 -8.62 -4.93 11.05
CA VAL A 248 -9.24 -4.94 9.72
C VAL A 248 -10.49 -5.77 9.79
N VAL A 249 -11.63 -5.12 9.63
CA VAL A 249 -12.94 -5.70 9.87
C VAL A 249 -13.84 -5.63 8.64
N TRP A 250 -14.81 -6.53 8.58
CA TRP A 250 -15.84 -6.49 7.55
C TRP A 250 -16.80 -5.33 7.77
N PRO A 251 -17.38 -4.74 6.72
CA PRO A 251 -18.25 -3.58 6.82
C PRO A 251 -19.46 -3.78 7.73
N TYR A 252 -20.04 -4.99 7.75
CA TYR A 252 -21.17 -5.27 8.64
C TYR A 252 -20.82 -5.09 10.12
N TYR A 253 -19.59 -5.46 10.51
CA TYR A 253 -19.13 -5.32 11.88
C TYR A 253 -18.93 -3.85 12.26
N LEU A 254 -18.30 -3.06 11.39
CA LEU A 254 -18.15 -1.62 11.64
C LEU A 254 -19.52 -0.92 11.76
N LYS A 255 -20.49 -1.32 10.93
CA LYS A 255 -21.88 -0.81 11.02
C LYS A 255 -22.61 -1.23 12.29
N SER A 256 -22.21 -2.32 12.94
CA SER A 256 -22.82 -2.78 14.20
C SER A 256 -22.43 -1.95 15.40
N ARG A 257 -21.54 -0.96 15.25
CA ARG A 257 -21.20 -0.02 16.33
C ARG A 257 -22.48 0.63 16.89
N PRO A 258 -22.77 0.49 18.20
CA PRO A 258 -23.94 1.09 18.81
C PRO A 258 -23.97 2.61 18.66
N LYS A 259 -25.14 3.19 18.44
CA LYS A 259 -25.31 4.64 18.42
C LYS A 259 -24.84 5.24 19.75
N GLY A 260 -23.98 6.27 19.67
CA GLY A 260 -23.41 6.91 20.86
C GLY A 260 -22.14 6.24 21.42
N ARG A 261 -21.75 5.04 20.96
CA ARG A 261 -20.47 4.44 21.33
C ARG A 261 -19.35 5.16 20.58
N SER A 262 -18.32 5.64 21.29
CA SER A 262 -17.15 6.29 20.65
C SER A 262 -16.38 5.30 19.75
N VAL A 263 -15.54 5.79 18.84
CA VAL A 263 -14.69 4.94 18.01
C VAL A 263 -13.64 4.27 18.88
N GLU A 264 -13.14 4.96 19.86
CA GLU A 264 -12.17 4.49 20.85
C GLU A 264 -12.70 3.31 21.66
N ASP A 265 -13.91 3.45 22.23
CA ASP A 265 -14.54 2.38 22.99
C ASP A 265 -14.87 1.18 22.12
N PHE A 266 -15.36 1.42 20.90
CA PHE A 266 -15.66 0.34 19.97
C PHE A 266 -14.39 -0.40 19.55
N PHE A 267 -13.25 0.29 19.41
CA PHE A 267 -11.96 -0.34 19.15
C PHE A 267 -11.49 -1.19 20.35
N ALA A 268 -11.66 -0.70 21.58
CA ALA A 268 -11.36 -1.46 22.78
C ALA A 268 -12.26 -2.72 22.90
N ASP A 269 -13.57 -2.58 22.64
CA ASP A 269 -14.50 -3.71 22.59
C ASP A 269 -14.07 -4.73 21.52
N THR A 270 -13.60 -4.25 20.37
CA THR A 270 -13.09 -5.12 19.27
C THR A 270 -11.84 -5.88 19.68
N ILE A 271 -10.88 -5.24 20.36
CA ILE A 271 -9.67 -5.88 20.90
C ILE A 271 -10.05 -6.98 21.90
N ALA A 272 -11.02 -6.74 22.76
CA ALA A 272 -11.49 -7.71 23.77
C ALA A 272 -12.03 -9.01 23.14
N LEU A 273 -12.51 -8.99 21.90
CA LEU A 273 -12.92 -10.19 21.17
C LEU A 273 -11.74 -11.10 20.74
N CYS A 274 -10.51 -10.60 20.84
CA CYS A 274 -9.30 -11.35 20.49
C CYS A 274 -8.44 -11.55 21.74
N THR A 275 -8.77 -12.57 22.53
CA THR A 275 -8.13 -12.84 23.83
C THR A 275 -6.60 -12.78 23.79
N PRO A 276 -5.87 -13.43 22.84
CA PRO A 276 -4.41 -13.39 22.84
C PRO A 276 -3.84 -11.99 22.54
N LEU A 277 -4.56 -11.14 21.80
CA LEU A 277 -4.17 -9.75 21.62
C LEU A 277 -4.49 -8.91 22.86
N ALA A 278 -5.69 -9.10 23.46
CA ALA A 278 -6.11 -8.40 24.67
C ALA A 278 -5.13 -8.63 25.82
N GLU A 279 -4.63 -9.86 26.01
CA GLU A 279 -3.60 -10.17 27.02
C GLU A 279 -2.30 -9.39 26.79
N ARG A 280 -1.81 -9.32 25.55
CA ARG A 280 -0.60 -8.53 25.21
C ARG A 280 -0.79 -7.01 25.44
N LEU A 281 -2.01 -6.53 25.42
CA LEU A 281 -2.35 -5.11 25.63
C LEU A 281 -2.85 -4.80 27.05
N LYS A 282 -2.88 -5.79 27.95
CA LYS A 282 -3.47 -5.69 29.30
C LYS A 282 -2.88 -4.54 30.13
N HIS A 283 -1.59 -4.27 29.97
CA HIS A 283 -0.87 -3.20 30.68
C HIS A 283 -0.46 -2.06 29.75
N ALA A 284 -0.95 -2.08 28.52
CA ALA A 284 -0.60 -1.08 27.53
C ALA A 284 -1.54 0.13 27.59
N GLU A 285 -0.98 1.31 27.37
CA GLU A 285 -1.69 2.56 27.26
C GLU A 285 -1.72 3.01 25.78
N ARG A 286 -2.89 3.42 25.30
CA ARG A 286 -3.03 4.01 23.98
C ARG A 286 -2.49 5.45 23.98
N VAL A 287 -1.60 5.77 23.04
CA VAL A 287 -0.86 7.04 23.01
C VAL A 287 -1.32 8.03 21.95
N ASN A 288 -2.30 7.66 21.11
CA ASN A 288 -2.90 8.55 20.12
C ASN A 288 -4.40 8.27 19.95
N GLU A 289 -5.08 9.10 19.16
CA GLU A 289 -6.47 8.90 18.78
C GLU A 289 -6.65 7.61 17.96
N VAL A 290 -7.85 7.03 18.03
CA VAL A 290 -8.21 5.89 17.16
C VAL A 290 -8.62 6.43 15.80
N HIS A 291 -7.95 5.96 14.78
CA HIS A 291 -8.29 6.26 13.41
C HIS A 291 -9.23 5.20 12.83
N ALA A 292 -10.24 5.64 12.08
CA ALA A 292 -11.12 4.77 11.33
C ALA A 292 -10.94 5.03 9.83
N THR A 293 -10.82 3.97 9.03
CA THR A 293 -10.70 4.08 7.58
C THR A 293 -11.71 3.17 6.92
N GLY A 294 -12.51 3.73 6.03
CA GLY A 294 -13.50 2.99 5.24
C GLY A 294 -12.90 2.12 4.14
N ASN A 295 -13.75 1.60 3.26
CA ASN A 295 -13.36 0.71 2.17
C ASN A 295 -12.23 1.30 1.31
N TYR A 296 -11.07 0.70 1.39
CA TYR A 296 -9.85 1.17 0.76
C TYR A 296 -9.36 0.27 -0.38
N SER A 297 -10.12 -0.78 -0.77
CA SER A 297 -9.70 -1.68 -1.86
C SER A 297 -10.29 -1.24 -3.20
N TYR A 298 -9.43 -0.88 -4.14
CA TYR A 298 -9.79 -0.41 -5.48
C TYR A 298 -8.66 -0.66 -6.49
N SER A 299 -8.95 -0.49 -7.77
CA SER A 299 -7.97 -0.45 -8.85
C SER A 299 -8.38 0.56 -9.92
N GLY A 300 -7.40 1.19 -10.57
CA GLY A 300 -7.60 1.98 -11.78
C GLY A 300 -7.70 1.09 -13.03
N GLU A 301 -8.46 1.51 -14.01
CA GLU A 301 -8.44 0.91 -15.34
C GLU A 301 -7.24 1.43 -16.16
N LEU A 302 -6.94 2.73 -16.02
CA LEU A 302 -5.80 3.39 -16.62
C LEU A 302 -4.58 3.32 -15.71
N THR A 303 -3.42 3.07 -16.28
CA THR A 303 -2.12 3.10 -15.60
C THR A 303 -1.25 4.24 -16.11
N HIS A 304 -1.47 4.66 -17.36
CA HIS A 304 -0.70 5.68 -18.06
C HIS A 304 -1.47 6.28 -19.24
N GLY A 305 -0.95 7.33 -19.80
CA GLY A 305 -1.26 7.93 -21.10
C GLY A 305 0.01 8.54 -21.72
N PRO A 306 -0.09 9.29 -22.82
CA PRO A 306 1.08 9.81 -23.52
C PRO A 306 2.04 10.64 -22.65
N ASN A 307 1.51 11.45 -21.74
CA ASN A 307 2.26 12.37 -20.89
C ASN A 307 2.02 12.15 -19.39
N PHE A 308 1.52 10.99 -18.98
CA PHE A 308 1.35 10.68 -17.58
C PHE A 308 1.46 9.19 -17.26
N LEU A 309 1.74 8.88 -16.00
CA LEU A 309 1.56 7.55 -15.42
C LEU A 309 1.15 7.65 -13.95
N LEU A 310 0.53 6.56 -13.44
CA LEU A 310 0.10 6.41 -12.07
C LEU A 310 1.02 5.46 -11.31
N LEU A 311 1.37 5.79 -10.05
CA LEU A 311 2.25 4.99 -9.21
C LEU A 311 1.56 4.54 -7.92
N GLY A 312 1.87 3.33 -7.47
CA GLY A 312 1.43 2.79 -6.19
C GLY A 312 -0.08 2.89 -5.99
N ASP A 313 -0.47 3.47 -4.87
CA ASP A 313 -1.89 3.57 -4.48
C ASP A 313 -2.69 4.54 -5.38
N ALA A 314 -2.06 5.42 -6.15
CA ALA A 314 -2.76 6.22 -7.15
C ALA A 314 -3.38 5.35 -8.24
N PHE A 315 -2.79 4.17 -8.51
CA PHE A 315 -3.34 3.15 -9.40
C PHE A 315 -4.22 2.14 -8.67
N ALA A 316 -3.73 1.48 -7.61
CA ALA A 316 -4.46 0.42 -6.95
C ALA A 316 -4.03 0.22 -5.51
N PHE A 317 -4.99 0.00 -4.64
CA PHE A 317 -4.78 -0.44 -3.27
C PHE A 317 -5.52 -1.76 -2.99
N ILE A 318 -4.84 -2.67 -2.31
CA ILE A 318 -5.40 -3.94 -1.82
C ILE A 318 -5.29 -4.00 -0.29
N ASP A 319 -5.77 -5.06 0.32
CA ASP A 319 -5.71 -5.26 1.77
C ASP A 319 -4.26 -5.31 2.29
N PRO A 320 -3.93 -4.67 3.43
CA PRO A 320 -2.56 -4.56 3.94
C PRO A 320 -2.02 -5.81 4.64
N VAL A 321 -2.73 -6.94 4.66
CA VAL A 321 -2.38 -8.14 5.45
C VAL A 321 -0.96 -8.65 5.21
N PHE A 322 -0.38 -8.43 4.04
CA PHE A 322 0.99 -8.84 3.70
C PHE A 322 1.99 -7.69 3.67
N SER A 323 1.65 -6.51 4.19
CA SER A 323 2.57 -5.36 4.27
C SER A 323 3.17 -4.91 2.93
N SER A 324 2.50 -5.18 1.80
CA SER A 324 3.07 -5.00 0.46
C SER A 324 2.97 -3.58 -0.11
N GLY A 325 2.22 -2.66 0.52
CA GLY A 325 1.88 -1.36 -0.05
C GLY A 325 3.11 -0.49 -0.37
N VAL A 326 4.01 -0.31 0.59
CA VAL A 326 5.23 0.52 0.40
C VAL A 326 6.14 -0.10 -0.66
N MET A 327 6.29 -1.43 -0.66
CA MET A 327 7.11 -2.13 -1.65
C MET A 327 6.55 -1.95 -3.07
N LEU A 328 5.24 -2.16 -3.26
CA LEU A 328 4.59 -1.96 -4.56
C LEU A 328 4.66 -0.51 -5.03
N ALA A 329 4.50 0.45 -4.11
CA ALA A 329 4.61 1.87 -4.40
C ALA A 329 6.02 2.24 -4.89
N MET A 330 7.06 1.83 -4.18
CA MET A 330 8.44 2.08 -4.55
C MET A 330 8.82 1.35 -5.85
N GLN A 331 8.48 0.05 -5.98
CA GLN A 331 8.77 -0.69 -7.21
C GLN A 331 8.14 -0.04 -8.44
N SER A 332 6.90 0.43 -8.31
CA SER A 332 6.24 1.17 -9.40
C SER A 332 6.98 2.46 -9.78
N ALA A 333 7.63 3.13 -8.81
CA ALA A 333 8.44 4.31 -9.06
C ALA A 333 9.71 3.98 -9.87
N PHE A 334 10.39 2.86 -9.56
CA PHE A 334 11.54 2.41 -10.32
C PHE A 334 11.16 2.06 -11.76
N ASP A 335 10.09 1.28 -11.94
CA ASP A 335 9.60 0.90 -13.26
C ASP A 335 9.07 2.12 -14.04
N GLY A 336 8.42 3.05 -13.36
CA GLY A 336 7.89 4.31 -13.92
C GLY A 336 9.01 5.27 -14.37
N ALA A 337 10.05 5.44 -13.56
CA ALA A 337 11.19 6.30 -13.90
C ALA A 337 11.93 5.78 -15.16
N GLU A 338 12.05 4.45 -15.33
CA GLU A 338 12.58 3.87 -16.55
C GLU A 338 11.70 4.14 -17.77
N ALA A 339 10.37 4.01 -17.62
CA ALA A 339 9.43 4.27 -18.70
C ALA A 339 9.43 5.75 -19.12
N ILE A 340 9.44 6.68 -18.14
CA ILE A 340 9.48 8.12 -18.38
C ILE A 340 10.78 8.51 -19.10
N ASP A 341 11.92 7.97 -18.67
CA ASP A 341 13.22 8.22 -19.33
C ASP A 341 13.17 7.86 -20.82
N VAL A 342 12.58 6.72 -21.17
CA VAL A 342 12.39 6.32 -22.57
C VAL A 342 11.41 7.27 -23.27
N CYS A 343 10.28 7.61 -22.66
CA CYS A 343 9.28 8.50 -23.27
C CYS A 343 9.87 9.89 -23.63
N LEU A 344 10.73 10.42 -22.75
CA LEU A 344 11.30 11.76 -22.93
C LEU A 344 12.53 11.79 -23.85
N ARG A 345 13.32 10.71 -23.91
CA ARG A 345 14.55 10.65 -24.74
C ARG A 345 14.34 10.01 -26.12
N ASP A 346 13.43 9.05 -26.21
CA ASP A 346 13.17 8.28 -27.44
C ASP A 346 11.66 8.03 -27.59
N PRO A 347 10.90 9.06 -28.04
CA PRO A 347 9.46 8.96 -28.20
C PRO A 347 8.99 7.81 -29.12
N ALA A 348 9.84 7.36 -30.05
CA ALA A 348 9.52 6.23 -30.93
C ALA A 348 9.37 4.91 -30.16
N ARG A 349 9.97 4.80 -28.98
CA ARG A 349 9.89 3.62 -28.10
C ARG A 349 8.93 3.80 -26.91
N ALA A 350 8.26 4.94 -26.80
CA ALA A 350 7.40 5.27 -25.68
C ALA A 350 6.30 4.22 -25.45
N ASP A 351 5.57 3.84 -26.50
CA ASP A 351 4.48 2.85 -26.39
C ASP A 351 4.95 1.50 -25.82
N ALA A 352 6.12 1.03 -26.28
CA ALA A 352 6.69 -0.23 -25.78
C ALA A 352 7.13 -0.13 -24.31
N ALA A 353 7.69 1.02 -23.91
CA ALA A 353 8.09 1.28 -22.53
C ALA A 353 6.88 1.37 -21.59
N LEU A 354 5.84 2.10 -21.99
CA LEU A 354 4.59 2.23 -21.24
C LEU A 354 3.84 0.90 -21.14
N ALA A 355 3.80 0.08 -22.20
CA ALA A 355 3.20 -1.25 -22.15
C ALA A 355 3.95 -2.19 -21.19
N ARG A 356 5.30 -2.11 -21.13
CA ARG A 356 6.10 -2.85 -20.15
C ARG A 356 5.82 -2.39 -18.74
N PHE A 357 5.74 -1.09 -18.51
CA PHE A 357 5.36 -0.49 -17.23
C PHE A 357 3.97 -0.98 -16.78
N ASP A 358 2.95 -0.90 -17.65
CA ASP A 358 1.59 -1.36 -17.35
C ASP A 358 1.57 -2.82 -16.89
N LYS A 359 2.27 -3.69 -17.62
CA LYS A 359 2.38 -5.11 -17.28
C LYS A 359 2.99 -5.33 -15.89
N ARG A 360 4.08 -4.61 -15.55
CA ARG A 360 4.77 -4.74 -14.26
C ARG A 360 3.94 -4.14 -13.13
N LEU A 361 3.34 -2.97 -13.34
CA LEU A 361 2.47 -2.31 -12.35
C LEU A 361 1.28 -3.22 -11.96
N ARG A 362 0.63 -3.84 -12.94
CA ARG A 362 -0.50 -4.77 -12.69
C ARG A 362 -0.06 -6.10 -12.09
N HIS A 363 1.19 -6.50 -12.29
CA HIS A 363 1.69 -7.78 -11.78
C HIS A 363 1.70 -7.82 -10.25
N GLY A 364 2.18 -6.77 -9.58
CA GLY A 364 2.30 -6.71 -8.11
C GLY A 364 0.98 -6.98 -7.38
N PRO A 365 -0.05 -6.15 -7.56
CA PRO A 365 -1.37 -6.39 -6.96
C PRO A 365 -1.95 -7.77 -7.31
N LYS A 366 -1.76 -8.25 -8.55
CA LYS A 366 -2.24 -9.57 -8.99
C LYS A 366 -1.55 -10.71 -8.25
N ALA A 367 -0.24 -10.62 -8.01
CA ALA A 367 0.52 -11.66 -7.31
C ALA A 367 0.00 -11.87 -5.88
N PHE A 368 -0.29 -10.79 -5.14
CA PHE A 368 -0.77 -10.85 -3.77
C PHE A 368 -2.27 -11.12 -3.65
N SER A 369 -3.10 -10.61 -4.58
CA SER A 369 -4.56 -10.62 -4.45
C SER A 369 -5.16 -12.00 -4.27
N TRP A 370 -4.60 -13.03 -4.92
CA TRP A 370 -5.12 -14.39 -4.79
C TRP A 370 -5.04 -14.90 -3.34
N PHE A 371 -3.96 -14.61 -2.65
CA PHE A 371 -3.73 -14.96 -1.24
C PHE A 371 -4.56 -14.09 -0.31
N ILE A 372 -4.53 -12.78 -0.51
CA ILE A 372 -5.28 -11.79 0.28
C ILE A 372 -6.77 -12.15 0.32
N TYR A 373 -7.39 -12.40 -0.83
CA TYR A 373 -8.82 -12.73 -0.88
C TYR A 373 -9.18 -14.04 -0.17
N ARG A 374 -8.21 -14.88 0.13
CA ARG A 374 -8.41 -16.18 0.79
C ARG A 374 -7.89 -16.23 2.21
N MET A 375 -7.20 -15.20 2.67
CA MET A 375 -6.53 -15.17 3.98
C MET A 375 -7.46 -15.47 5.15
N THR A 376 -8.71 -15.08 5.06
CA THR A 376 -9.73 -15.35 6.08
C THR A 376 -10.52 -16.64 5.84
N SER A 377 -10.21 -17.43 4.79
CA SER A 377 -10.89 -18.71 4.55
C SER A 377 -10.36 -19.81 5.47
N PRO A 378 -11.20 -20.76 5.93
CA PRO A 378 -10.77 -21.87 6.77
C PRO A 378 -9.62 -22.68 6.16
N ALA A 379 -9.69 -23.03 4.89
CA ALA A 379 -8.64 -23.79 4.20
C ALA A 379 -7.29 -23.05 4.17
N MET A 380 -7.29 -21.73 3.99
CA MET A 380 -6.04 -20.95 4.01
C MET A 380 -5.45 -20.90 5.42
N ARG A 381 -6.30 -20.70 6.45
CA ARG A 381 -5.85 -20.74 7.85
C ARG A 381 -5.22 -22.07 8.21
N GLU A 382 -5.83 -23.21 7.83
CA GLU A 382 -5.25 -24.53 8.03
C GLU A 382 -3.86 -24.67 7.38
N LEU A 383 -3.70 -24.20 6.13
CA LEU A 383 -2.42 -24.25 5.43
C LEU A 383 -1.35 -23.35 6.06
N PHE A 384 -1.74 -22.20 6.59
CA PHE A 384 -0.83 -21.30 7.31
C PHE A 384 -0.46 -21.84 8.70
N MET A 385 -1.38 -22.53 9.38
CA MET A 385 -1.13 -23.08 10.72
C MET A 385 -0.42 -24.43 10.71
N ALA A 386 -0.22 -25.05 9.54
CA ALA A 386 0.53 -26.28 9.37
C ALA A 386 1.34 -26.25 8.07
N PRO A 387 2.28 -25.30 7.92
CA PRO A 387 3.02 -25.11 6.69
C PRO A 387 3.94 -26.32 6.44
N ARG A 388 3.81 -26.91 5.24
CA ARG A 388 4.68 -28.03 4.81
C ARG A 388 5.53 -27.57 3.62
N ASN A 389 6.84 -27.90 3.66
CA ASN A 389 7.75 -27.51 2.58
C ASN A 389 7.86 -28.59 1.48
N VAL A 390 6.77 -29.32 1.24
CA VAL A 390 6.71 -30.27 0.12
C VAL A 390 6.83 -29.51 -1.20
N LEU A 391 7.71 -29.95 -2.07
CA LEU A 391 8.00 -29.28 -3.37
C LEU A 391 8.30 -27.78 -3.21
N ARG A 392 8.95 -27.41 -2.11
CA ARG A 392 9.38 -26.04 -1.78
C ARG A 392 8.22 -25.02 -1.70
N MET A 393 6.99 -25.49 -1.37
CA MET A 393 5.81 -24.63 -1.28
C MET A 393 5.92 -23.60 -0.15
N LYS A 394 6.49 -23.98 1.02
CA LYS A 394 6.71 -23.04 2.14
C LYS A 394 7.71 -21.95 1.73
N GLU A 395 8.83 -22.33 1.12
CA GLU A 395 9.83 -21.36 0.63
C GLU A 395 9.24 -20.39 -0.39
N ALA A 396 8.42 -20.88 -1.33
CA ALA A 396 7.79 -20.05 -2.32
C ALA A 396 6.75 -19.08 -1.71
N LEU A 397 5.99 -19.54 -0.70
CA LEU A 397 5.09 -18.69 0.06
C LEU A 397 5.85 -17.61 0.82
N LEU A 398 6.96 -17.97 1.46
CA LEU A 398 7.84 -17.03 2.16
C LEU A 398 8.45 -15.99 1.21
N SER A 399 8.86 -16.40 0.01
CA SER A 399 9.35 -15.46 -1.02
C SER A 399 8.27 -14.47 -1.45
N LEU A 400 7.03 -14.91 -1.60
CA LEU A 400 5.89 -14.01 -1.84
C LEU A 400 5.74 -13.03 -0.66
N LEU A 401 5.77 -13.53 0.59
CA LEU A 401 5.66 -12.71 1.81
C LEU A 401 6.86 -11.79 2.01
N ALA A 402 8.02 -12.11 1.43
CA ALA A 402 9.21 -11.26 1.39
C ALA A 402 9.14 -10.18 0.31
N GLY A 403 8.18 -10.26 -0.64
CA GLY A 403 8.03 -9.34 -1.76
C GLY A 403 8.88 -9.68 -2.98
N ASP A 404 9.51 -10.87 -3.01
CA ASP A 404 10.33 -11.34 -4.13
C ASP A 404 9.44 -11.87 -5.27
N ILE A 405 8.85 -10.93 -6.03
CA ILE A 405 7.87 -11.23 -7.08
C ILE A 405 8.17 -10.58 -8.42
N PHE A 406 9.14 -9.67 -8.49
CA PHE A 406 9.44 -8.89 -9.70
C PHE A 406 10.68 -9.35 -10.43
N GLU A 407 11.58 -10.07 -9.76
CA GLU A 407 12.78 -10.66 -10.33
C GLU A 407 12.46 -12.00 -11.01
N ASP A 408 13.44 -12.56 -11.70
CA ASP A 408 13.34 -13.90 -12.28
C ASP A 408 13.44 -14.94 -11.14
N THR A 409 12.28 -15.23 -10.56
CA THR A 409 12.17 -16.11 -9.40
C THR A 409 11.45 -17.41 -9.75
N PRO A 410 12.00 -18.60 -9.36
CA PRO A 410 11.40 -19.89 -9.65
C PRO A 410 10.18 -20.26 -8.80
N ILE A 411 9.72 -19.34 -7.93
CA ILE A 411 8.66 -19.61 -6.96
C ILE A 411 7.29 -19.93 -7.59
N TRP A 412 7.04 -19.49 -8.82
CA TRP A 412 5.71 -19.54 -9.44
C TRP A 412 5.16 -20.95 -9.61
N ARG A 413 6.01 -21.94 -9.91
CA ARG A 413 5.59 -23.35 -10.00
C ARG A 413 5.14 -23.89 -8.65
N SER A 414 5.93 -23.66 -7.61
CA SER A 414 5.61 -24.08 -6.23
C SER A 414 4.37 -23.35 -5.67
N LEU A 415 4.19 -22.05 -6.00
CA LEU A 415 2.95 -21.33 -5.71
C LEU A 415 1.73 -21.89 -6.46
N GLY A 416 1.93 -22.36 -7.70
CA GLY A 416 0.90 -23.08 -8.47
C GLY A 416 0.46 -24.36 -7.77
N LEU A 417 1.41 -25.15 -7.29
CA LEU A 417 1.14 -26.36 -6.49
C LEU A 417 0.45 -26.01 -5.18
N PHE A 418 0.89 -25.00 -4.46
CA PHE A 418 0.22 -24.51 -3.24
C PHE A 418 -1.25 -24.16 -3.51
N LYS A 419 -1.55 -23.48 -4.63
CA LYS A 419 -2.93 -23.21 -5.05
C LYS A 419 -3.70 -24.50 -5.32
N GLY A 420 -3.10 -25.51 -5.92
CA GLY A 420 -3.68 -26.84 -6.10
C GLY A 420 -4.05 -27.49 -4.77
N VAL A 421 -3.12 -27.51 -3.80
CA VAL A 421 -3.34 -28.03 -2.43
C VAL A 421 -4.47 -27.26 -1.74
N TYR A 422 -4.51 -25.92 -1.89
CA TYR A 422 -5.59 -25.11 -1.36
C TYR A 422 -6.96 -25.57 -1.91
N TYR A 423 -7.12 -25.74 -3.22
CA TYR A 423 -8.40 -26.17 -3.80
C TYR A 423 -8.76 -27.61 -3.42
N MET A 424 -7.78 -28.49 -3.25
CA MET A 424 -8.01 -29.83 -2.70
C MET A 424 -8.55 -29.76 -1.25
N SER A 425 -7.94 -28.92 -0.40
CA SER A 425 -8.42 -28.68 0.97
C SER A 425 -9.84 -28.12 0.99
N VAL A 426 -10.16 -27.20 0.08
CA VAL A 426 -11.52 -26.66 -0.09
C VAL A 426 -12.53 -27.75 -0.43
N LEU A 427 -12.19 -28.69 -1.32
CA LEU A 427 -13.06 -29.79 -1.72
C LEU A 427 -13.26 -30.79 -0.56
N LEU A 428 -12.19 -31.15 0.14
CA LEU A 428 -12.26 -32.09 1.27
C LEU A 428 -13.06 -31.50 2.46
N ASN A 429 -13.05 -30.18 2.63
CA ASN A 429 -13.77 -29.45 3.68
C ASN A 429 -14.99 -28.68 3.13
N ALA A 430 -15.66 -29.20 2.08
CA ALA A 430 -16.70 -28.50 1.34
C ALA A 430 -17.82 -27.89 2.21
N PRO A 431 -18.39 -28.55 3.23
CA PRO A 431 -19.45 -27.97 4.06
C PRO A 431 -19.00 -26.73 4.83
N ARG A 432 -17.82 -26.75 5.46
CA ARG A 432 -17.23 -25.61 6.20
C ARG A 432 -16.88 -24.47 5.26
N THR A 433 -16.29 -24.80 4.12
CA THR A 433 -15.90 -23.81 3.10
C THR A 433 -17.12 -23.11 2.51
N TRP A 434 -18.21 -23.83 2.26
CA TRP A 434 -19.44 -23.27 1.73
C TRP A 434 -20.15 -22.34 2.72
N GLN A 435 -20.17 -22.68 4.02
CA GLN A 435 -20.66 -21.79 5.08
C GLN A 435 -19.85 -20.50 5.13
N ALA A 436 -18.50 -20.59 5.14
CA ALA A 436 -17.61 -19.44 5.12
C ALA A 436 -17.81 -18.58 3.86
N TRP A 437 -18.00 -19.20 2.69
CA TRP A 437 -18.27 -18.48 1.45
C TRP A 437 -19.61 -17.74 1.46
N ARG A 438 -20.66 -18.36 2.01
CA ARG A 438 -21.97 -17.70 2.20
C ARG A 438 -21.87 -16.52 3.14
N ALA A 439 -21.17 -16.67 4.28
CA ALA A 439 -20.93 -15.60 5.23
C ALA A 439 -20.18 -14.44 4.57
N ARG A 440 -19.10 -14.74 3.81
CA ARG A 440 -18.33 -13.73 3.08
C ARG A 440 -19.19 -12.98 2.05
N ARG A 441 -20.01 -13.69 1.26
CA ARG A 441 -20.91 -13.04 0.29
C ARG A 441 -21.91 -12.09 0.96
N ARG A 442 -22.46 -12.50 2.11
CA ARG A 442 -23.33 -11.63 2.90
C ARG A 442 -22.57 -10.39 3.35
N ASN A 443 -21.39 -10.57 3.94
CA ASN A 443 -20.54 -9.49 4.47
C ASN A 443 -20.14 -8.46 3.40
N LEU A 444 -19.90 -8.91 2.16
CA LEU A 444 -19.59 -8.02 1.04
C LEU A 444 -20.82 -7.24 0.53
N ARG A 445 -22.03 -7.84 0.57
CA ARG A 445 -23.26 -7.19 0.11
C ARG A 445 -23.78 -6.13 1.07
N GLU A 446 -23.43 -6.21 2.34
CA GLU A 446 -23.81 -5.25 3.38
C GLU A 446 -22.88 -4.02 3.42
N ALA A 447 -22.04 -3.85 2.41
CA ALA A 447 -21.15 -2.69 2.28
C ALA A 447 -21.97 -1.38 2.13
N PRO A 448 -21.54 -0.27 2.76
CA PRO A 448 -22.18 1.04 2.58
C PRO A 448 -22.11 1.49 1.13
N GLY A 449 -23.16 2.10 0.62
CA GLY A 449 -23.07 2.90 -0.60
C GLY A 449 -22.24 4.17 -0.38
N GLU A 450 -21.74 4.78 -1.45
CA GLU A 450 -20.85 5.96 -1.44
C GLU A 450 -21.33 7.14 -0.57
N ALA A 451 -22.66 7.30 -0.37
CA ALA A 451 -23.23 8.36 0.47
C ALA A 451 -22.93 8.21 1.98
N ALA A 452 -22.56 7.02 2.46
CA ALA A 452 -22.21 6.80 3.87
C ALA A 452 -20.72 7.01 4.15
N GLU A 453 -19.84 6.97 3.14
CA GLU A 453 -18.40 7.16 3.29
C GLU A 453 -18.05 8.63 3.56
N THR A 454 -18.74 9.57 2.92
CA THR A 454 -18.50 11.02 3.08
C THR A 454 -18.82 11.52 4.50
N GLN A 455 -19.74 10.87 5.22
CA GLN A 455 -20.10 11.24 6.60
C GLN A 455 -19.16 10.64 7.67
N MET A 456 -18.38 9.59 7.36
CA MET A 456 -17.45 8.99 8.32
C MET A 456 -16.06 9.65 8.32
N VAL A 457 -15.70 10.32 7.24
CA VAL A 457 -14.39 11.01 7.09
C VAL A 457 -14.46 12.46 7.55
N SER A 458 -15.68 13.04 7.69
CA SER A 458 -15.90 14.44 8.06
C SER A 458 -16.31 14.64 9.55
N ARG A 459 -16.18 13.62 10.41
CA ARG A 459 -16.39 13.76 11.85
C ARG A 459 -15.26 13.15 12.66
#